data_abcd7936278638ee798ffd25207043ef
#
_entry.id   abcd7936278638ee798ffd25207043ef
#
_cell.length_a   1.000
_cell.length_b   1.000
_cell.length_c   1.000
_cell.angle_alpha   90.00
_cell.angle_beta   90.00
_cell.angle_gamma   90.00
#
_symmetry.space_group_name_H-M   'P 1'
#
loop_
_entity.id
_entity.type
_entity.pdbx_description
1 polymer ?
#
loop_
_entity_poly.entity_id
_entity_poly.type
_entity_poly.pdbx_seq_one_letter_code
_entity_poly.pdbx_strand_id
1 'polypeptide(L)'
;MIRTTTIIFSLLISCVVSLKAGTHGKPVRIWKGSGVFAHSVTLTPYLPDGTEAATAVIICPGGSYCWHDRKNEGSLVAEYLQRQGVAAFVLNYRVQGMVQYGSHARFLYVGNQHPHMIQDAQRAIQYVREHASELRVNPERVGIMGFSAGGHLAMLAAIYHKTDFLSLKGVQSSVSPRPDFASPIYPVVSMIESVTHRRSRRALLGEYRKWSRTLRDSLSIERHVPRDCPPVFLVNCKDDPVVKYQNSVLLDSALTAQGVTHTYIQYQSGGHGFGASPTRGTAECREWKTVFIQWLKNNGML
;
A
#
# COMPACT_ATOMS: atom_id res chain seq x y z
N MET A 1 -51.16 -13.05 52.96
CA MET A 1 -49.79 -12.57 52.69
C MET A 1 -49.48 -12.74 51.20
N ILE A 2 -49.64 -11.67 50.44
CA ILE A 2 -49.38 -11.70 49.00
C ILE A 2 -48.01 -11.05 48.80
N ARG A 3 -47.06 -11.83 48.26
CA ARG A 3 -45.72 -11.36 47.93
C ARG A 3 -45.73 -10.79 46.50
N THR A 4 -45.54 -9.48 46.40
CA THR A 4 -45.42 -8.78 45.14
C THR A 4 -43.97 -8.88 44.67
N THR A 5 -43.74 -9.56 43.56
CA THR A 5 -42.39 -9.67 42.91
C THR A 5 -42.27 -8.53 41.93
N THR A 6 -41.38 -7.57 42.23
CA THR A 6 -41.08 -6.44 41.37
C THR A 6 -40.02 -6.90 40.33
N ILE A 7 -40.39 -7.00 39.06
CA ILE A 7 -39.48 -7.27 37.94
C ILE A 7 -38.88 -5.94 37.48
N ILE A 8 -37.56 -5.77 37.69
CA ILE A 8 -36.82 -4.63 37.21
C ILE A 8 -36.40 -4.93 35.74
N PHE A 9 -37.03 -4.27 34.79
CA PHE A 9 -36.62 -4.26 33.40
C PHE A 9 -35.40 -3.34 33.25
N SER A 10 -34.24 -3.90 33.09
CA SER A 10 -33.01 -3.17 32.74
C SER A 10 -33.03 -2.86 31.24
N LEU A 11 -33.29 -1.61 30.91
CA LEU A 11 -33.22 -1.08 29.54
C LEU A 11 -31.72 -0.93 29.16
N LEU A 12 -31.20 -1.87 28.42
CA LEU A 12 -29.89 -1.73 27.73
C LEU A 12 -30.09 -0.74 26.58
N ILE A 13 -29.74 0.51 26.81
CA ILE A 13 -29.61 1.52 25.75
C ILE A 13 -28.33 1.17 25.01
N SER A 14 -28.45 0.46 23.89
CA SER A 14 -27.36 0.33 22.93
C SER A 14 -27.16 1.68 22.27
N CYS A 15 -26.11 2.37 22.68
CA CYS A 15 -25.65 3.59 22.03
C CYS A 15 -25.12 3.19 20.65
N VAL A 16 -25.95 3.26 19.62
CA VAL A 16 -25.53 3.17 18.22
C VAL A 16 -24.75 4.45 17.94
N VAL A 17 -23.43 4.39 18.08
CA VAL A 17 -22.54 5.45 17.59
C VAL A 17 -22.65 5.42 16.07
N SER A 18 -23.47 6.30 15.51
CA SER A 18 -23.49 6.56 14.08
C SER A 18 -22.16 7.21 13.70
N LEU A 19 -21.19 6.40 13.29
CA LEU A 19 -19.94 6.88 12.70
C LEU A 19 -20.31 7.59 11.40
N LYS A 20 -20.31 8.92 11.41
CA LYS A 20 -20.40 9.72 10.19
C LYS A 20 -19.21 9.29 9.30
N ALA A 21 -19.51 8.95 8.05
CA ALA A 21 -18.46 8.71 7.07
C ALA A 21 -17.71 10.03 6.86
N GLY A 22 -16.38 10.00 7.07
CA GLY A 22 -15.52 11.16 6.83
C GLY A 22 -15.58 11.61 5.36
N THR A 23 -15.05 12.79 5.09
CA THR A 23 -15.10 13.38 3.75
C THR A 23 -14.14 12.68 2.77
N HIS A 24 -14.69 12.19 1.66
CA HIS A 24 -13.94 11.79 0.49
C HIS A 24 -13.57 13.03 -0.34
N GLY A 25 -12.27 13.32 -0.44
CA GLY A 25 -11.78 14.49 -1.17
C GLY A 25 -11.71 14.24 -2.68
N LYS A 26 -11.61 15.34 -3.45
CA LYS A 26 -11.30 15.26 -4.89
C LYS A 26 -9.86 14.78 -5.08
N PRO A 27 -9.56 13.98 -6.12
CA PRO A 27 -8.19 13.61 -6.47
C PRO A 27 -7.33 14.85 -6.71
N VAL A 28 -6.17 14.90 -6.06
CA VAL A 28 -5.18 15.98 -6.24
C VAL A 28 -4.02 15.50 -7.08
N ARG A 29 -3.50 16.36 -7.96
CA ARG A 29 -2.31 16.08 -8.76
C ARG A 29 -1.07 16.38 -7.95
N ILE A 30 -0.19 15.39 -7.78
CA ILE A 30 1.02 15.54 -6.95
C ILE A 30 2.26 15.99 -7.71
N TRP A 31 2.20 16.02 -9.03
CA TRP A 31 3.25 16.53 -9.91
C TRP A 31 2.86 17.90 -10.47
N LYS A 32 3.38 19.00 -9.89
CA LYS A 32 3.19 20.35 -10.42
C LYS A 32 4.29 20.65 -11.43
N GLY A 33 3.94 21.14 -12.63
CA GLY A 33 4.88 21.67 -13.62
C GLY A 33 5.74 20.66 -14.38
N SER A 34 5.68 19.38 -14.08
CA SER A 34 6.44 18.34 -14.78
C SER A 34 5.61 17.75 -15.91
N GLY A 35 6.19 17.64 -17.10
CA GLY A 35 5.69 17.16 -18.40
C GLY A 35 4.41 16.31 -18.47
N VAL A 36 3.92 16.11 -19.67
CA VAL A 36 2.59 15.57 -20.03
C VAL A 36 2.21 14.24 -19.31
N PHE A 37 3.16 13.37 -19.00
CA PHE A 37 2.88 12.06 -18.41
C PHE A 37 2.63 12.06 -16.90
N ALA A 38 3.01 13.11 -16.19
CA ALA A 38 2.81 13.23 -14.75
C ALA A 38 1.41 13.74 -14.37
N HIS A 39 0.65 14.26 -15.31
CA HIS A 39 -0.71 14.79 -15.08
C HIS A 39 -1.73 13.71 -14.69
N SER A 40 -1.48 12.44 -15.01
CA SER A 40 -2.35 11.31 -14.65
C SER A 40 -2.14 10.81 -13.21
N VAL A 41 -1.04 11.20 -12.54
CA VAL A 41 -0.74 10.77 -11.18
C VAL A 41 -1.54 11.60 -10.19
N THR A 42 -2.41 10.93 -9.45
CA THR A 42 -3.28 11.57 -8.48
C THR A 42 -3.26 10.86 -7.14
N LEU A 43 -3.51 11.63 -6.10
CA LEU A 43 -3.70 11.15 -4.75
C LEU A 43 -5.12 11.51 -4.31
N THR A 44 -5.92 10.51 -3.95
CA THR A 44 -7.31 10.71 -3.52
C THR A 44 -7.37 10.60 -2.00
N PRO A 45 -7.66 11.71 -1.27
CA PRO A 45 -7.69 11.72 0.17
C PRO A 45 -9.01 11.18 0.73
N TYR A 46 -8.91 10.42 1.82
CA TYR A 46 -9.98 9.93 2.69
C TYR A 46 -9.62 10.35 4.11
N LEU A 47 -10.12 11.50 4.55
CA LEU A 47 -9.74 12.10 5.82
C LEU A 47 -10.73 11.72 6.90
N PRO A 48 -10.28 11.27 8.09
CA PRO A 48 -11.18 10.98 9.21
C PRO A 48 -11.81 12.27 9.74
N ASP A 49 -12.94 12.13 10.40
CA ASP A 49 -13.52 13.23 11.17
C ASP A 49 -12.64 13.52 12.40
N GLY A 50 -12.58 14.78 12.78
CA GLY A 50 -11.81 15.22 13.95
C GLY A 50 -10.83 16.34 13.63
N THR A 51 -10.22 16.89 14.67
CA THR A 51 -9.27 18.00 14.59
C THR A 51 -7.84 17.59 14.89
N GLU A 52 -7.62 16.38 15.40
CA GLU A 52 -6.28 15.87 15.72
C GLU A 52 -5.54 15.45 14.46
N ALA A 53 -4.21 15.55 14.53
CA ALA A 53 -3.33 15.14 13.43
C ALA A 53 -3.27 13.60 13.34
N ALA A 54 -3.94 13.04 12.33
CA ALA A 54 -4.07 11.61 12.13
C ALA A 54 -2.78 10.98 11.56
N THR A 55 -2.58 9.68 11.83
CA THR A 55 -1.66 8.85 11.06
C THR A 55 -2.13 8.78 9.63
N ALA A 56 -1.21 8.90 8.67
CA ALA A 56 -1.47 8.84 7.25
C ALA A 56 -1.00 7.52 6.62
N VAL A 57 -1.80 6.97 5.70
CA VAL A 57 -1.42 5.78 4.92
C VAL A 57 -1.62 6.06 3.43
N ILE A 58 -0.54 6.02 2.67
CA ILE A 58 -0.59 6.04 1.21
C ILE A 58 -0.86 4.62 0.72
N ILE A 59 -1.92 4.44 -0.06
CA ILE A 59 -2.36 3.14 -0.55
C ILE A 59 -1.98 3.01 -2.01
N CYS A 60 -1.19 1.97 -2.34
CA CYS A 60 -0.79 1.60 -3.69
C CYS A 60 -1.59 0.35 -4.13
N PRO A 61 -2.69 0.48 -4.88
CA PRO A 61 -3.44 -0.66 -5.36
C PRO A 61 -2.60 -1.57 -6.27
N GLY A 62 -2.90 -2.86 -6.28
CA GLY A 62 -2.28 -3.82 -7.18
C GLY A 62 -2.85 -3.76 -8.60
N GLY A 63 -2.42 -4.69 -9.44
CA GLY A 63 -2.80 -4.77 -10.86
C GLY A 63 -1.61 -5.06 -11.76
N SER A 64 -0.61 -5.79 -11.25
CA SER A 64 0.57 -6.27 -11.99
C SER A 64 1.40 -5.16 -12.66
N TYR A 65 1.32 -3.91 -12.19
CA TYR A 65 1.86 -2.71 -12.85
C TYR A 65 1.25 -2.41 -14.22
N CYS A 66 0.13 -3.05 -14.58
CA CYS A 66 -0.60 -2.80 -15.83
C CYS A 66 -1.87 -1.97 -15.62
N TRP A 67 -2.51 -2.12 -14.46
CA TRP A 67 -3.74 -1.39 -14.05
C TRP A 67 -3.78 -1.24 -12.53
N HIS A 68 -4.93 -0.76 -11.99
CA HIS A 68 -5.17 -0.67 -10.54
C HIS A 68 -6.50 -1.33 -10.15
N ASP A 69 -6.53 -2.18 -9.13
CA ASP A 69 -7.78 -2.55 -8.45
C ASP A 69 -8.21 -1.42 -7.51
N ARG A 70 -8.78 -0.36 -8.11
CA ARG A 70 -9.15 0.87 -7.40
C ARG A 70 -10.23 0.67 -6.35
N LYS A 71 -11.04 -0.38 -6.48
CA LYS A 71 -12.14 -0.65 -5.55
C LYS A 71 -11.67 -1.45 -4.35
N ASN A 72 -11.26 -2.71 -4.56
CA ASN A 72 -10.99 -3.61 -3.44
C ASN A 72 -9.68 -3.30 -2.71
N GLU A 73 -8.68 -2.83 -3.44
CA GLU A 73 -7.34 -2.51 -2.93
C GLU A 73 -7.09 -0.98 -2.83
N GLY A 74 -8.10 -0.18 -3.19
CA GLY A 74 -8.09 1.27 -3.11
C GLY A 74 -9.17 1.82 -2.19
N SER A 75 -10.34 2.20 -2.74
CA SER A 75 -11.38 2.93 -2.01
C SER A 75 -11.91 2.18 -0.80
N LEU A 76 -12.19 0.87 -0.90
CA LEU A 76 -12.71 0.11 0.26
C LEU A 76 -11.70 0.02 1.40
N VAL A 77 -10.39 -0.05 1.10
CA VAL A 77 -9.33 0.00 2.11
C VAL A 77 -9.28 1.39 2.74
N ALA A 78 -9.30 2.45 1.93
CA ALA A 78 -9.26 3.82 2.39
C ALA A 78 -10.46 4.17 3.27
N GLU A 79 -11.66 3.77 2.88
CA GLU A 79 -12.88 3.95 3.66
C GLU A 79 -12.83 3.19 5.00
N TYR A 80 -12.25 1.99 5.00
CA TYR A 80 -12.05 1.26 6.25
C TYR A 80 -11.09 2.00 7.19
N LEU A 81 -9.92 2.42 6.69
CA LEU A 81 -8.92 3.15 7.48
C LEU A 81 -9.46 4.47 7.99
N GLN A 82 -10.17 5.23 7.15
CA GLN A 82 -10.83 6.47 7.51
C GLN A 82 -11.77 6.30 8.71
N ARG A 83 -12.61 5.26 8.71
CA ARG A 83 -13.50 4.94 9.84
C ARG A 83 -12.75 4.56 11.12
N GLN A 84 -11.49 4.15 11.01
CA GLN A 84 -10.62 3.83 12.15
C GLN A 84 -9.77 5.03 12.62
N GLY A 85 -10.02 6.25 12.11
CA GLY A 85 -9.28 7.44 12.48
C GLY A 85 -7.96 7.63 11.76
N VAL A 86 -7.69 6.85 10.70
CA VAL A 86 -6.48 6.92 9.89
C VAL A 86 -6.78 7.69 8.60
N ALA A 87 -5.98 8.72 8.31
CA ALA A 87 -6.04 9.40 7.02
C ALA A 87 -5.47 8.51 5.92
N ALA A 88 -6.26 8.20 4.91
CA ALA A 88 -5.86 7.32 3.83
C ALA A 88 -5.80 8.07 2.49
N PHE A 89 -4.84 7.73 1.65
CA PHE A 89 -4.58 8.40 0.39
C PHE A 89 -4.39 7.37 -0.70
N VAL A 90 -5.37 7.19 -1.59
CA VAL A 90 -5.26 6.24 -2.70
C VAL A 90 -4.41 6.85 -3.81
N LEU A 91 -3.25 6.26 -4.07
CA LEU A 91 -2.32 6.69 -5.10
C LEU A 91 -2.66 6.03 -6.44
N ASN A 92 -2.99 6.86 -7.42
CA ASN A 92 -3.07 6.45 -8.81
C ASN A 92 -1.70 6.68 -9.48
N TYR A 93 -0.77 5.76 -9.21
CA TYR A 93 0.59 5.83 -9.74
C TYR A 93 0.67 5.42 -11.21
N ARG A 94 1.72 5.79 -11.92
CA ARG A 94 1.93 5.42 -13.33
C ARG A 94 2.07 3.91 -13.48
N VAL A 95 1.33 3.34 -14.41
CA VAL A 95 1.38 1.92 -14.78
C VAL A 95 1.62 1.79 -16.28
N GLN A 96 2.00 0.59 -16.73
CA GLN A 96 2.29 0.34 -18.13
C GLN A 96 1.04 0.52 -19.02
N GLY A 97 -0.15 0.15 -18.52
CA GLY A 97 -1.43 0.25 -19.23
C GLY A 97 -1.91 -1.08 -19.82
N MET A 98 -3.24 -1.18 -19.99
CA MET A 98 -3.89 -2.41 -20.46
C MET A 98 -3.66 -2.71 -21.94
N VAL A 99 -3.48 -1.68 -22.76
CA VAL A 99 -3.21 -1.84 -24.21
C VAL A 99 -1.89 -2.57 -24.42
N GLN A 100 -0.85 -2.17 -23.69
CA GLN A 100 0.47 -2.82 -23.72
C GLN A 100 0.41 -4.24 -23.17
N TYR A 101 -0.51 -4.51 -22.24
CA TYR A 101 -0.72 -5.84 -21.70
C TYR A 101 -1.39 -6.79 -22.69
N GLY A 102 -2.46 -6.35 -23.36
CA GLY A 102 -3.30 -7.16 -24.28
C GLY A 102 -2.74 -7.24 -25.70
N SER A 103 -1.90 -6.32 -26.10
CA SER A 103 -1.37 -6.21 -27.47
C SER A 103 -0.26 -7.22 -27.76
N HIS A 104 -0.31 -7.86 -28.92
CA HIS A 104 0.80 -8.64 -29.45
C HIS A 104 1.98 -7.77 -29.91
N ALA A 105 1.73 -6.46 -30.13
CA ALA A 105 2.73 -5.47 -30.53
C ALA A 105 3.47 -4.82 -29.34
N ARG A 106 3.77 -5.59 -28.30
CA ARG A 106 4.36 -5.12 -27.03
C ARG A 106 5.68 -4.39 -27.19
N PHE A 107 6.41 -4.67 -28.27
CA PHE A 107 7.67 -3.99 -28.60
C PHE A 107 7.49 -2.54 -29.05
N LEU A 108 6.33 -2.19 -29.57
CA LEU A 108 6.02 -0.85 -30.07
C LEU A 108 5.55 0.12 -28.97
N TYR A 109 5.10 -0.42 -27.84
CA TYR A 109 4.55 0.38 -26.76
C TYR A 109 5.51 0.44 -25.58
N VAL A 110 6.18 1.56 -25.44
CA VAL A 110 6.99 1.88 -24.27
C VAL A 110 6.12 2.65 -23.28
N GLY A 111 5.36 1.92 -22.45
CA GLY A 111 4.57 2.51 -21.40
C GLY A 111 5.41 2.94 -20.19
N ASN A 112 4.76 3.27 -19.10
CA ASN A 112 5.45 3.58 -17.85
C ASN A 112 6.14 2.34 -17.28
N GLN A 113 7.42 2.48 -16.96
CA GLN A 113 8.30 1.45 -16.44
C GLN A 113 9.12 2.03 -15.28
N HIS A 114 9.84 1.17 -14.55
CA HIS A 114 10.80 1.64 -13.55
C HIS A 114 11.77 2.68 -14.17
N PRO A 115 12.01 3.84 -13.52
CA PRO A 115 11.68 4.18 -12.13
C PRO A 115 10.36 4.96 -11.92
N HIS A 116 9.49 5.09 -12.92
CA HIS A 116 8.31 5.97 -12.83
C HIS A 116 7.43 5.67 -11.60
N MET A 117 7.21 4.39 -11.28
CA MET A 117 6.33 3.99 -10.18
C MET A 117 6.89 4.42 -8.82
N ILE A 118 8.19 4.19 -8.58
CA ILE A 118 8.82 4.57 -7.31
C ILE A 118 8.93 6.09 -7.17
N GLN A 119 9.12 6.82 -8.27
CA GLN A 119 9.04 8.28 -8.27
C GLN A 119 7.69 8.76 -7.75
N ASP A 120 6.59 8.14 -8.23
CA ASP A 120 5.24 8.52 -7.82
C ASP A 120 5.00 8.20 -6.33
N ALA A 121 5.50 7.06 -5.84
CA ALA A 121 5.38 6.68 -4.44
C ALA A 121 6.18 7.62 -3.53
N GLN A 122 7.43 7.93 -3.86
CA GLN A 122 8.25 8.88 -3.12
C GLN A 122 7.62 10.29 -3.13
N ARG A 123 7.13 10.73 -4.28
CA ARG A 123 6.45 12.03 -4.39
C ARG A 123 5.16 12.08 -3.57
N ALA A 124 4.41 10.99 -3.51
CA ALA A 124 3.19 10.92 -2.69
C ALA A 124 3.50 11.07 -1.20
N ILE A 125 4.56 10.42 -0.70
CA ILE A 125 5.01 10.55 0.70
C ILE A 125 5.40 12.00 1.00
N GLN A 126 6.22 12.62 0.14
CA GLN A 126 6.61 14.01 0.30
C GLN A 126 5.40 14.95 0.25
N TYR A 127 4.50 14.75 -0.72
CA TYR A 127 3.29 15.57 -0.86
C TYR A 127 2.44 15.58 0.42
N VAL A 128 2.21 14.41 1.01
CA VAL A 128 1.42 14.31 2.25
C VAL A 128 2.13 15.04 3.41
N ARG A 129 3.46 14.93 3.52
CA ARG A 129 4.23 15.65 4.54
C ARG A 129 4.27 17.16 4.33
N GLU A 130 4.45 17.60 3.09
CA GLU A 130 4.43 19.03 2.72
C GLU A 130 3.10 19.71 3.03
N HIS A 131 2.00 18.96 2.93
CA HIS A 131 0.63 19.46 3.17
C HIS A 131 0.04 18.93 4.49
N ALA A 132 0.88 18.50 5.43
CA ALA A 132 0.43 17.84 6.65
C ALA A 132 -0.57 18.65 7.45
N SER A 133 -0.36 19.96 7.58
CA SER A 133 -1.28 20.87 8.28
C SER A 133 -2.65 20.95 7.59
N GLU A 134 -2.68 21.15 6.27
CA GLU A 134 -3.93 21.22 5.49
C GLU A 134 -4.71 19.90 5.54
N LEU A 135 -3.98 18.77 5.49
CA LEU A 135 -4.52 17.43 5.49
C LEU A 135 -4.82 16.92 6.90
N ARG A 136 -4.47 17.68 7.94
CA ARG A 136 -4.62 17.30 9.35
C ARG A 136 -3.98 15.94 9.65
N VAL A 137 -2.75 15.72 9.16
CA VAL A 137 -1.97 14.51 9.40
C VAL A 137 -0.71 14.83 10.19
N ASN A 138 -0.23 13.83 10.94
CA ASN A 138 1.06 13.93 11.60
C ASN A 138 2.17 13.61 10.58
N PRO A 139 3.08 14.56 10.26
CA PRO A 139 4.15 14.35 9.29
C PRO A 139 5.15 13.26 9.70
N GLU A 140 5.21 12.90 11.00
CA GLU A 140 6.07 11.84 11.54
C GLU A 140 5.38 10.47 11.59
N ARG A 141 4.16 10.37 11.03
CA ARG A 141 3.37 9.13 10.99
C ARG A 141 2.76 8.93 9.60
N VAL A 142 3.60 8.94 8.56
CA VAL A 142 3.20 8.75 7.15
C VAL A 142 3.71 7.41 6.66
N GLY A 143 2.84 6.41 6.63
CA GLY A 143 3.16 5.07 6.13
C GLY A 143 2.73 4.85 4.68
N ILE A 144 3.19 3.73 4.13
CA ILE A 144 2.82 3.27 2.79
C ILE A 144 2.31 1.83 2.84
N MET A 145 1.15 1.60 2.24
CA MET A 145 0.54 0.28 2.11
C MET A 145 0.41 -0.06 0.64
N GLY A 146 0.56 -1.33 0.30
CA GLY A 146 0.35 -1.74 -1.09
C GLY A 146 -0.06 -3.19 -1.23
N PHE A 147 -0.69 -3.50 -2.34
CA PHE A 147 -1.27 -4.80 -2.63
C PHE A 147 -0.61 -5.41 -3.86
N SER A 148 -0.22 -6.69 -3.81
CA SER A 148 0.35 -7.37 -4.98
C SER A 148 1.54 -6.60 -5.58
N ALA A 149 1.46 -6.14 -6.81
CA ALA A 149 2.46 -5.25 -7.43
C ALA A 149 2.58 -3.90 -6.69
N GLY A 150 1.48 -3.38 -6.11
CA GLY A 150 1.50 -2.21 -5.23
C GLY A 150 2.23 -2.48 -3.92
N GLY A 151 2.18 -3.71 -3.40
CA GLY A 151 2.97 -4.16 -2.25
C GLY A 151 4.47 -4.16 -2.53
N HIS A 152 4.86 -4.57 -3.74
CA HIS A 152 6.22 -4.41 -4.23
C HIS A 152 6.63 -2.93 -4.26
N LEU A 153 5.77 -2.06 -4.79
CA LEU A 153 6.02 -0.62 -4.85
C LEU A 153 6.18 0.00 -3.46
N ALA A 154 5.32 -0.37 -2.51
CA ALA A 154 5.40 0.09 -1.13
C ALA A 154 6.74 -0.29 -0.49
N MET A 155 7.19 -1.52 -0.70
CA MET A 155 8.49 -1.97 -0.20
C MET A 155 9.67 -1.31 -0.94
N LEU A 156 9.59 -1.06 -2.25
CA LEU A 156 10.62 -0.29 -2.96
C LEU A 156 10.77 1.11 -2.35
N ALA A 157 9.67 1.80 -2.02
CA ALA A 157 9.72 3.09 -1.36
C ALA A 157 10.35 3.01 0.04
N ALA A 158 10.11 1.93 0.78
CA ALA A 158 10.67 1.70 2.09
C ALA A 158 12.18 1.39 2.07
N ILE A 159 12.65 0.54 1.14
CA ILE A 159 14.06 0.13 1.09
C ILE A 159 14.96 1.14 0.38
N TYR A 160 14.44 1.85 -0.62
CA TYR A 160 15.19 2.84 -1.41
C TYR A 160 14.91 4.29 -0.98
N HIS A 161 14.53 4.50 0.27
CA HIS A 161 14.19 5.84 0.78
C HIS A 161 15.38 6.84 0.75
N LYS A 162 16.62 6.35 0.73
CA LYS A 162 17.84 7.15 0.59
C LYS A 162 18.24 7.42 -0.86
N THR A 163 17.60 6.71 -1.81
CA THR A 163 17.86 6.92 -3.24
C THR A 163 16.92 7.98 -3.76
N ASP A 164 17.47 9.09 -4.23
CA ASP A 164 16.69 10.17 -4.82
C ASP A 164 16.30 9.85 -6.27
N PHE A 165 15.07 9.38 -6.44
CA PHE A 165 14.49 9.17 -7.77
C PHE A 165 13.80 10.43 -8.34
N LEU A 166 13.70 11.52 -7.55
CA LEU A 166 12.91 12.70 -7.88
C LEU A 166 13.74 13.84 -8.47
N SER A 167 15.04 13.93 -8.13
CA SER A 167 15.95 14.97 -8.63
C SER A 167 16.01 15.02 -10.15
N LEU A 168 15.98 13.86 -10.82
CA LEU A 168 15.92 13.75 -12.29
C LEU A 168 14.64 14.36 -12.89
N LYS A 169 13.63 14.69 -12.07
CA LYS A 169 12.38 15.35 -12.47
C LYS A 169 12.31 16.82 -12.04
N GLY A 170 13.42 17.35 -11.51
CA GLY A 170 13.46 18.74 -11.05
C GLY A 170 12.63 18.99 -9.78
N VAL A 171 12.24 17.93 -9.06
CA VAL A 171 11.53 18.07 -7.77
C VAL A 171 12.58 18.30 -6.68
N GLN A 172 12.48 19.47 -6.05
CA GLN A 172 13.23 19.76 -4.83
C GLN A 172 12.26 19.78 -3.67
N SER A 173 12.52 18.99 -2.66
CA SER A 173 11.72 18.92 -1.43
C SER A 173 12.63 18.81 -0.23
N SER A 174 12.32 19.56 0.82
CA SER A 174 13.05 19.50 2.10
C SER A 174 12.59 18.36 2.99
N VAL A 175 11.47 17.69 2.65
CA VAL A 175 10.94 16.59 3.45
C VAL A 175 11.38 15.24 2.90
N SER A 176 11.59 14.29 3.81
CA SER A 176 12.04 12.94 3.47
C SER A 176 10.98 12.15 2.70
N PRO A 177 11.35 11.39 1.65
CA PRO A 177 10.47 10.41 1.01
C PRO A 177 10.41 9.07 1.78
N ARG A 178 11.07 8.93 2.94
CA ARG A 178 11.06 7.71 3.74
C ARG A 178 9.70 7.54 4.41
N PRO A 179 8.98 6.43 4.21
CA PRO A 179 7.79 6.15 4.98
C PRO A 179 8.15 5.80 6.43
N ASP A 180 7.26 6.07 7.38
CA ASP A 180 7.47 5.73 8.79
C ASP A 180 7.14 4.28 9.09
N PHE A 181 6.36 3.64 8.23
CA PHE A 181 6.12 2.19 8.19
C PHE A 181 5.69 1.75 6.78
N ALA A 182 5.80 0.45 6.49
CA ALA A 182 5.34 -0.14 5.25
C ALA A 182 4.42 -1.34 5.51
N SER A 183 3.38 -1.49 4.67
CA SER A 183 2.44 -2.60 4.79
C SER A 183 2.22 -3.29 3.43
N PRO A 184 3.10 -4.23 3.05
CA PRO A 184 2.91 -5.03 1.84
C PRO A 184 1.91 -6.17 2.09
N ILE A 185 0.83 -6.21 1.31
CA ILE A 185 -0.21 -7.22 1.38
C ILE A 185 -0.12 -8.12 0.14
N TYR A 186 0.09 -9.42 0.33
CA TYR A 186 0.38 -10.42 -0.71
C TYR A 186 1.32 -9.91 -1.81
N PRO A 187 2.49 -9.36 -1.41
CA PRO A 187 3.33 -8.61 -2.33
C PRO A 187 4.03 -9.49 -3.35
N VAL A 188 4.23 -8.96 -4.54
CA VAL A 188 5.37 -9.38 -5.36
C VAL A 188 6.64 -8.92 -4.64
N VAL A 189 7.67 -9.76 -4.61
CA VAL A 189 8.94 -9.48 -3.90
C VAL A 189 10.13 -9.69 -4.83
N SER A 190 10.29 -10.90 -5.34
CA SER A 190 11.43 -11.26 -6.17
C SER A 190 11.16 -11.06 -7.66
N MET A 191 12.16 -10.53 -8.38
CA MET A 191 12.20 -10.48 -9.83
C MET A 191 12.99 -11.64 -10.44
N ILE A 192 13.45 -12.61 -9.61
CA ILE A 192 14.19 -13.80 -10.02
C ILE A 192 13.21 -14.90 -10.48
N GLU A 193 13.66 -15.77 -11.42
CA GLU A 193 12.80 -16.73 -12.13
C GLU A 193 11.94 -17.66 -11.27
N SER A 194 12.51 -18.22 -10.19
CA SER A 194 11.88 -19.32 -9.45
C SER A 194 10.56 -18.93 -8.77
N VAL A 195 10.45 -17.68 -8.29
CA VAL A 195 9.28 -17.21 -7.53
C VAL A 195 8.63 -15.98 -8.15
N THR A 196 9.23 -15.40 -9.19
CA THR A 196 8.78 -14.14 -9.79
C THR A 196 7.34 -14.22 -10.35
N HIS A 197 6.56 -13.18 -10.12
CA HIS A 197 5.34 -12.95 -10.87
C HIS A 197 5.69 -12.32 -12.23
N ARG A 198 5.80 -13.16 -13.26
CA ARG A 198 6.32 -12.80 -14.59
C ARG A 198 5.63 -11.60 -15.23
N ARG A 199 4.31 -11.43 -15.00
CA ARG A 199 3.55 -10.29 -15.51
C ARG A 199 4.00 -8.98 -14.88
N SER A 200 4.11 -8.92 -13.56
CA SER A 200 4.60 -7.74 -12.84
C SER A 200 6.02 -7.38 -13.24
N ARG A 201 6.91 -8.37 -13.35
CA ARG A 201 8.28 -8.13 -13.81
C ARG A 201 8.31 -7.51 -15.21
N ARG A 202 7.53 -8.06 -16.16
CA ARG A 202 7.48 -7.53 -17.52
C ARG A 202 6.93 -6.10 -17.55
N ALA A 203 5.87 -5.82 -16.82
CA ALA A 203 5.27 -4.50 -16.78
C ALA A 203 6.19 -3.46 -16.13
N LEU A 204 6.87 -3.84 -15.04
CA LEU A 204 7.79 -2.97 -14.33
C LEU A 204 9.06 -2.65 -15.14
N LEU A 205 9.65 -3.67 -15.77
CA LEU A 205 10.92 -3.54 -16.48
C LEU A 205 10.77 -3.19 -17.96
N GLY A 206 9.64 -3.54 -18.56
CA GLY A 206 9.41 -3.45 -20.00
C GLY A 206 9.94 -4.68 -20.76
N GLU A 207 9.54 -4.78 -22.02
CA GLU A 207 9.83 -5.95 -22.86
C GLU A 207 11.34 -6.12 -23.13
N TYR A 208 12.04 -5.02 -23.30
CA TYR A 208 13.49 -5.03 -23.59
C TYR A 208 14.37 -5.28 -22.36
N ARG A 209 13.99 -4.72 -21.20
CA ARG A 209 14.79 -4.76 -19.97
C ARG A 209 14.45 -5.90 -19.01
N LYS A 210 13.36 -6.65 -19.27
CA LYS A 210 12.92 -7.75 -18.39
C LYS A 210 13.94 -8.87 -18.19
N TRP A 211 14.95 -8.95 -19.06
CA TRP A 211 16.03 -9.93 -18.99
C TRP A 211 17.32 -9.40 -18.33
N SER A 212 17.39 -8.10 -18.07
CA SER A 212 18.55 -7.51 -17.39
C SER A 212 18.71 -8.11 -15.99
N ARG A 213 19.83 -8.80 -15.75
CA ARG A 213 20.16 -9.39 -14.45
C ARG A 213 20.27 -8.31 -13.38
N THR A 214 20.98 -7.21 -13.68
CA THR A 214 21.16 -6.07 -12.76
C THR A 214 19.84 -5.47 -12.33
N LEU A 215 18.93 -5.18 -13.27
CA LEU A 215 17.61 -4.62 -12.93
C LEU A 215 16.73 -5.61 -12.17
N ARG A 216 16.80 -6.89 -12.50
CA ARG A 216 16.08 -7.92 -11.75
C ARG A 216 16.62 -8.07 -10.35
N ASP A 217 17.93 -8.01 -10.19
CA ASP A 217 18.57 -8.03 -8.89
C ASP A 217 18.17 -6.79 -8.08
N SER A 218 18.38 -5.59 -8.58
CA SER A 218 18.09 -4.34 -7.86
C SER A 218 16.61 -4.14 -7.51
N LEU A 219 15.69 -4.81 -8.21
CA LEU A 219 14.26 -4.75 -7.94
C LEU A 219 13.73 -6.02 -7.24
N SER A 220 14.61 -6.93 -6.82
CA SER A 220 14.28 -8.04 -5.91
C SER A 220 14.44 -7.55 -4.47
N ILE A 221 13.33 -7.21 -3.84
CA ILE A 221 13.26 -6.53 -2.54
C ILE A 221 14.05 -7.27 -1.47
N GLU A 222 13.92 -8.60 -1.43
CA GLU A 222 14.55 -9.49 -0.44
C GLU A 222 16.07 -9.40 -0.41
N ARG A 223 16.67 -8.85 -1.47
CA ARG A 223 18.13 -8.73 -1.60
C ARG A 223 18.68 -7.39 -1.12
N HIS A 224 17.82 -6.41 -0.91
CA HIS A 224 18.21 -5.02 -0.67
C HIS A 224 17.56 -4.38 0.56
N VAL A 225 17.04 -5.19 1.49
CA VAL A 225 16.50 -4.69 2.76
C VAL A 225 17.62 -4.06 3.58
N PRO A 226 17.60 -2.74 3.85
CA PRO A 226 18.59 -2.09 4.69
C PRO A 226 18.23 -2.24 6.19
N ARG A 227 19.22 -2.12 7.07
CA ARG A 227 18.99 -2.20 8.51
C ARG A 227 18.07 -1.11 9.06
N ASP A 228 18.04 0.04 8.42
CA ASP A 228 17.16 1.16 8.76
C ASP A 228 15.85 1.18 7.97
N CYS A 229 15.47 0.04 7.39
CA CYS A 229 14.12 -0.14 6.83
C CYS A 229 13.08 0.17 7.91
N PRO A 230 12.03 0.94 7.60
CA PRO A 230 10.97 1.20 8.57
C PRO A 230 10.25 -0.09 8.98
N PRO A 231 9.51 -0.08 10.11
CA PRO A 231 8.70 -1.23 10.54
C PRO A 231 7.75 -1.74 9.44
N VAL A 232 7.60 -3.06 9.34
CA VAL A 232 6.82 -3.69 8.26
C VAL A 232 5.69 -4.57 8.81
N PHE A 233 4.50 -4.42 8.23
CA PHE A 233 3.36 -5.30 8.43
C PHE A 233 3.08 -6.10 7.15
N LEU A 234 3.44 -7.37 7.13
CA LEU A 234 3.39 -8.26 5.96
C LEU A 234 2.27 -9.29 6.09
N VAL A 235 1.46 -9.42 5.04
CA VAL A 235 0.35 -10.39 5.01
C VAL A 235 0.31 -11.13 3.68
N ASN A 236 0.01 -12.43 3.71
CA ASN A 236 -0.36 -13.19 2.50
C ASN A 236 -1.23 -14.42 2.83
N CYS A 237 -1.69 -15.12 1.80
CA CYS A 237 -2.30 -16.45 1.90
C CYS A 237 -1.38 -17.50 1.27
N LYS A 238 -1.33 -18.70 1.87
CA LYS A 238 -0.50 -19.82 1.38
C LYS A 238 -1.02 -20.40 0.07
N ASP A 239 -2.32 -20.34 -0.13
CA ASP A 239 -3.03 -20.83 -1.32
C ASP A 239 -3.12 -19.81 -2.47
N ASP A 240 -2.33 -18.72 -2.43
CA ASP A 240 -2.33 -17.67 -3.45
C ASP A 240 -1.95 -18.24 -4.84
N PRO A 241 -2.87 -18.25 -5.83
CA PRO A 241 -2.61 -18.80 -7.15
C PRO A 241 -1.90 -17.82 -8.10
N VAL A 242 -1.74 -16.56 -7.71
CA VAL A 242 -1.20 -15.48 -8.57
C VAL A 242 0.21 -15.12 -8.19
N VAL A 243 0.45 -14.79 -6.93
CA VAL A 243 1.76 -14.48 -6.38
C VAL A 243 2.16 -15.58 -5.40
N LYS A 244 3.13 -16.39 -5.78
CA LYS A 244 3.60 -17.49 -4.93
C LYS A 244 3.93 -16.99 -3.52
N TYR A 245 3.39 -17.64 -2.49
CA TYR A 245 3.56 -17.24 -1.08
C TYR A 245 5.04 -17.14 -0.66
N GLN A 246 5.93 -17.86 -1.34
CA GLN A 246 7.38 -17.79 -1.13
C GLN A 246 7.94 -16.38 -1.33
N ASN A 247 7.27 -15.49 -2.07
CA ASN A 247 7.65 -14.08 -2.12
C ASN A 247 7.61 -13.46 -0.71
N SER A 248 6.54 -13.68 0.04
CA SER A 248 6.43 -13.17 1.42
C SER A 248 7.42 -13.84 2.37
N VAL A 249 7.66 -15.14 2.21
CA VAL A 249 8.66 -15.87 3.02
C VAL A 249 10.07 -15.31 2.79
N LEU A 250 10.44 -15.00 1.54
CA LEU A 250 11.73 -14.36 1.23
C LEU A 250 11.86 -12.99 1.86
N LEU A 251 10.80 -12.19 1.84
CA LEU A 251 10.79 -10.86 2.46
C LEU A 251 10.91 -10.96 3.98
N ASP A 252 10.13 -11.83 4.62
CA ASP A 252 10.20 -12.11 6.05
C ASP A 252 11.61 -12.51 6.50
N SER A 253 12.22 -13.46 5.77
CA SER A 253 13.61 -13.88 6.04
C SER A 253 14.61 -12.74 5.90
N ALA A 254 14.45 -11.87 4.89
CA ALA A 254 15.34 -10.73 4.67
C ALA A 254 15.18 -9.66 5.77
N LEU A 255 13.93 -9.37 6.18
CA LEU A 255 13.64 -8.45 7.28
C LEU A 255 14.24 -8.96 8.60
N THR A 256 14.08 -10.26 8.89
CA THR A 256 14.66 -10.91 10.06
C THR A 256 16.19 -10.82 10.05
N ALA A 257 16.82 -11.13 8.91
CA ALA A 257 18.28 -11.11 8.77
C ALA A 257 18.88 -9.71 8.98
N GLN A 258 18.13 -8.65 8.68
CA GLN A 258 18.55 -7.26 8.90
C GLN A 258 18.14 -6.70 10.27
N GLY A 259 17.42 -7.46 11.09
CA GLY A 259 16.92 -7.01 12.39
C GLY A 259 15.82 -5.95 12.28
N VAL A 260 15.10 -5.90 11.18
CA VAL A 260 13.99 -4.95 10.96
C VAL A 260 12.78 -5.39 11.77
N THR A 261 12.19 -4.46 12.52
CA THR A 261 10.92 -4.70 13.23
C THR A 261 9.82 -5.01 12.24
N HIS A 262 9.22 -6.21 12.32
CA HIS A 262 8.13 -6.58 11.42
C HIS A 262 7.18 -7.58 12.05
N THR A 263 5.99 -7.66 11.47
CA THR A 263 4.98 -8.69 11.75
C THR A 263 4.61 -9.35 10.44
N TYR A 264 4.72 -10.68 10.38
CA TYR A 264 4.31 -11.46 9.24
C TYR A 264 3.13 -12.37 9.58
N ILE A 265 2.05 -12.26 8.82
CA ILE A 265 0.84 -13.08 8.95
C ILE A 265 0.62 -13.84 7.66
N GLN A 266 0.67 -15.17 7.75
CA GLN A 266 0.34 -16.06 6.65
C GLN A 266 -0.95 -16.82 6.96
N TYR A 267 -2.02 -16.48 6.26
CA TYR A 267 -3.27 -17.24 6.33
C TYR A 267 -3.16 -18.51 5.48
N GLN A 268 -3.84 -19.58 5.90
CA GLN A 268 -3.81 -20.85 5.15
C GLN A 268 -4.54 -20.72 3.82
N SER A 269 -5.65 -19.99 3.79
CA SER A 269 -6.49 -19.81 2.61
C SER A 269 -7.05 -18.40 2.51
N GLY A 270 -7.39 -18.00 1.28
CA GLY A 270 -7.92 -16.67 0.97
C GLY A 270 -7.53 -16.20 -0.43
N GLY A 271 -6.56 -16.87 -1.07
CA GLY A 271 -6.13 -16.59 -2.42
C GLY A 271 -5.45 -15.24 -2.58
N HIS A 272 -5.71 -14.56 -3.68
CA HIS A 272 -5.11 -13.29 -4.08
C HIS A 272 -6.16 -12.21 -4.31
N GLY A 273 -5.78 -10.92 -4.10
CA GLY A 273 -6.64 -9.79 -4.47
C GLY A 273 -7.87 -9.61 -3.57
N PHE A 274 -7.81 -10.07 -2.32
CA PHE A 274 -8.93 -9.90 -1.40
C PHE A 274 -9.08 -8.44 -0.92
N GLY A 275 -7.99 -7.68 -0.74
CA GLY A 275 -8.01 -6.28 -0.31
C GLY A 275 -8.95 -6.07 0.88
N ALA A 276 -9.86 -5.09 0.77
CA ALA A 276 -10.95 -4.88 1.71
C ALA A 276 -12.31 -5.34 1.15
N SER A 277 -12.31 -6.21 0.14
CA SER A 277 -13.55 -6.75 -0.44
C SER A 277 -14.37 -7.51 0.61
N PRO A 278 -15.69 -7.31 0.67
CA PRO A 278 -16.56 -8.08 1.57
C PRO A 278 -16.78 -9.52 1.10
N THR A 279 -16.49 -9.82 -0.18
CA THR A 279 -16.82 -11.10 -0.81
C THR A 279 -15.61 -11.91 -1.29
N ARG A 280 -14.42 -11.29 -1.43
CA ARG A 280 -13.19 -11.98 -1.81
C ARG A 280 -12.43 -12.47 -0.57
N GLY A 281 -11.73 -13.59 -0.73
CA GLY A 281 -11.00 -14.22 0.35
C GLY A 281 -11.89 -14.93 1.36
N THR A 282 -11.30 -15.57 2.36
CA THR A 282 -11.99 -16.20 3.50
C THR A 282 -12.34 -15.15 4.57
N ALA A 283 -13.25 -15.50 5.48
CA ALA A 283 -13.57 -14.65 6.63
C ALA A 283 -12.30 -14.35 7.45
N GLU A 284 -11.48 -15.38 7.68
CA GLU A 284 -10.23 -15.27 8.44
C GLU A 284 -9.24 -14.28 7.79
N CYS A 285 -8.95 -14.43 6.49
CA CYS A 285 -7.98 -13.54 5.84
C CYS A 285 -8.49 -12.09 5.74
N ARG A 286 -9.81 -11.85 5.73
CA ARG A 286 -10.37 -10.49 5.76
C ARG A 286 -10.15 -9.75 7.07
N GLU A 287 -9.80 -10.45 8.15
CA GLU A 287 -9.47 -9.84 9.44
C GLU A 287 -8.10 -9.12 9.44
N TRP A 288 -7.29 -9.28 8.41
CA TRP A 288 -6.01 -8.60 8.30
C TRP A 288 -6.09 -7.09 8.60
N LYS A 289 -7.21 -6.46 8.23
CA LYS A 289 -7.45 -5.03 8.44
C LYS A 289 -7.54 -4.67 9.92
N THR A 290 -8.26 -5.50 10.69
CA THR A 290 -8.41 -5.35 12.15
C THR A 290 -7.06 -5.53 12.84
N VAL A 291 -6.32 -6.56 12.40
CA VAL A 291 -4.97 -6.83 12.93
C VAL A 291 -4.00 -5.70 12.58
N PHE A 292 -4.10 -5.11 11.38
CA PHE A 292 -3.31 -3.94 11.00
C PHE A 292 -3.56 -2.73 11.89
N ILE A 293 -4.82 -2.43 12.23
CA ILE A 293 -5.14 -1.33 13.17
C ILE A 293 -4.54 -1.61 14.55
N GLN A 294 -4.63 -2.84 15.03
CA GLN A 294 -4.00 -3.21 16.30
C GLN A 294 -2.48 -3.09 16.24
N TRP A 295 -1.87 -3.47 15.11
CA TRP A 295 -0.45 -3.31 14.89
C TRP A 295 -0.01 -1.84 14.91
N LEU A 296 -0.77 -0.94 14.29
CA LEU A 296 -0.52 0.51 14.36
C LEU A 296 -0.53 1.01 15.80
N LYS A 297 -1.51 0.60 16.60
CA LYS A 297 -1.61 0.95 18.03
C LYS A 297 -0.40 0.45 18.82
N ASN A 298 -0.03 -0.81 18.63
CA ASN A 298 1.09 -1.44 19.34
C ASN A 298 2.45 -0.80 19.01
N ASN A 299 2.56 -0.16 17.84
CA ASN A 299 3.77 0.54 17.40
C ASN A 299 3.72 2.07 17.62
N GLY A 300 2.73 2.59 18.36
CA GLY A 300 2.61 4.01 18.65
C GLY A 300 2.26 4.89 17.45
N MET A 301 1.71 4.27 16.40
CA MET A 301 1.30 4.97 15.18
C MET A 301 -0.15 5.44 15.21
N LEU A 302 -0.94 4.94 16.16
CA LEU A 302 -2.36 5.29 16.32
C LEU A 302 -2.70 5.53 17.78
#